data_a9af1ba5756e62c216998dd6124679d5
#
_entry.id   a9af1ba5756e62c216998dd6124679d5
#
_cell.length_a   1.000
_cell.length_b   1.000
_cell.length_c   1.000
_cell.angle_alpha   90.00
_cell.angle_beta   90.00
_cell.angle_gamma   90.00
#
_symmetry.space_group_name_H-M   'P 1'
#
loop_
_entity.id
_entity.type
_entity.pdbx_description
1 polymer ?
#
loop_
_entity_poly.entity_id
_entity_poly.type
_entity_poly.pdbx_seq_one_letter_code
_entity_poly.pdbx_strand_id
1 'polypeptide(L)'
;MKRDKIGLICSMLIWGSIGIFVKNIKFTSSQIALARAVIGSIFLIIFSLSSKTYISKEAIKSNLLILISCSICLAFNWIFLFQSYNYTSVSVATICYYLAPIIVMFLSPIIFKERLTIIKILCIVAAMIGMLCIAGIDSNLKGSNDILGVLYGLLAACLYASVVILNKFLKNIEGKDSSVVQLSIAAIFLIPYVMFTDGISFVGIDKLSIGLLLVVGIVHTGIAYLIYFSVIQRLPSQSVAIYSYVDPISAIIMSSIILRENMNLLQIIGGVLIIGSTFISEVYGKRKEKTLDFQSEEEVIE
;
A
#
# COMPACT_ATOMS: atom_id res chain seq x y z
N MET A 1 17.30 -8.53 -5.36
CA MET A 1 16.36 -7.89 -6.32
C MET A 1 15.21 -8.78 -6.78
N LYS A 2 15.41 -9.98 -7.39
CA LYS A 2 14.26 -10.82 -7.85
C LYS A 2 13.33 -11.24 -6.69
N ARG A 3 13.89 -11.67 -5.56
CA ARG A 3 13.11 -12.04 -4.35
C ARG A 3 12.32 -10.85 -3.76
N ASP A 4 12.91 -9.66 -3.76
CA ASP A 4 12.25 -8.48 -3.21
C ASP A 4 11.04 -8.05 -4.07
N LYS A 5 11.16 -8.12 -5.40
CA LYS A 5 10.04 -7.88 -6.33
C LYS A 5 8.90 -8.87 -6.14
N ILE A 6 9.23 -10.18 -5.98
CA ILE A 6 8.23 -11.20 -5.67
C ILE A 6 7.55 -10.89 -4.33
N GLY A 7 8.30 -10.55 -3.30
CA GLY A 7 7.74 -10.16 -2.01
C GLY A 7 6.76 -8.99 -2.13
N LEU A 8 7.13 -7.95 -2.88
CA LEU A 8 6.25 -6.81 -3.13
C LEU A 8 4.96 -7.24 -3.84
N ILE A 9 5.05 -8.03 -4.92
CA ILE A 9 3.89 -8.56 -5.63
C ILE A 9 3.00 -9.38 -4.69
N CYS A 10 3.59 -10.26 -3.86
CA CYS A 10 2.82 -11.04 -2.87
C CYS A 10 2.05 -10.13 -1.90
N SER A 11 2.69 -9.06 -1.39
CA SER A 11 2.01 -8.10 -0.51
C SER A 11 0.85 -7.42 -1.22
N MET A 12 1.01 -7.04 -2.49
CA MET A 12 -0.05 -6.41 -3.30
C MET A 12 -1.22 -7.39 -3.54
N LEU A 13 -0.93 -8.67 -3.85
CA LEU A 13 -1.95 -9.68 -4.01
C LEU A 13 -2.74 -9.92 -2.70
N ILE A 14 -2.05 -9.94 -1.56
CA ILE A 14 -2.71 -10.04 -0.26
C ILE A 14 -3.64 -8.84 -0.05
N TRP A 15 -3.14 -7.61 -0.26
CA TRP A 15 -3.96 -6.42 -0.06
C TRP A 15 -5.13 -6.32 -1.02
N GLY A 16 -4.96 -6.70 -2.29
CA GLY A 16 -6.04 -6.73 -3.27
C GLY A 16 -7.20 -7.66 -2.88
N SER A 17 -6.94 -8.68 -2.05
CA SER A 17 -8.00 -9.55 -1.54
C SER A 17 -8.78 -8.96 -0.36
N ILE A 18 -8.28 -7.91 0.31
CA ILE A 18 -8.84 -7.40 1.58
C ILE A 18 -10.32 -7.00 1.47
N GLY A 19 -10.73 -6.46 0.33
CA GLY A 19 -12.10 -6.00 0.10
C GLY A 19 -13.14 -7.11 0.28
N ILE A 20 -12.80 -8.35 -0.12
CA ILE A 20 -13.67 -9.52 0.02
C ILE A 20 -13.93 -9.83 1.50
N PHE A 21 -12.91 -9.70 2.34
CA PHE A 21 -13.01 -9.94 3.78
C PHE A 21 -13.76 -8.81 4.48
N VAL A 22 -13.35 -7.57 4.22
CA VAL A 22 -13.90 -6.37 4.90
C VAL A 22 -15.39 -6.19 4.61
N LYS A 23 -15.87 -6.49 3.40
CA LYS A 23 -17.28 -6.40 3.01
C LYS A 23 -18.23 -7.23 3.92
N ASN A 24 -17.69 -8.29 4.52
CA ASN A 24 -18.46 -9.20 5.38
C ASN A 24 -18.24 -8.93 6.89
N ILE A 25 -17.54 -7.88 7.27
CA ILE A 25 -17.28 -7.50 8.65
C ILE A 25 -18.29 -6.44 9.10
N LYS A 26 -19.02 -6.71 10.15
CA LYS A 26 -20.04 -5.79 10.71
C LYS A 26 -19.44 -4.80 11.71
N PHE A 27 -18.43 -4.05 11.29
CA PHE A 27 -17.80 -2.98 12.06
C PHE A 27 -17.66 -1.72 11.20
N THR A 28 -17.52 -0.56 11.83
CA THR A 28 -17.19 0.66 11.11
C THR A 28 -15.78 0.58 10.52
N SER A 29 -15.52 1.36 9.48
CA SER A 29 -14.22 1.39 8.83
C SER A 29 -13.09 1.74 9.78
N SER A 30 -13.33 2.64 10.73
CA SER A 30 -12.35 3.06 11.73
C SER A 30 -12.08 1.97 12.77
N GLN A 31 -13.14 1.25 13.21
CA GLN A 31 -13.01 0.09 14.10
C GLN A 31 -12.23 -1.05 13.44
N ILE A 32 -12.47 -1.31 12.14
CA ILE A 32 -11.68 -2.28 11.36
C ILE A 32 -10.22 -1.84 11.27
N ALA A 33 -9.95 -0.54 11.02
CA ALA A 33 -8.60 0.01 10.97
C ALA A 33 -7.86 -0.16 12.30
N LEU A 34 -8.51 0.14 13.42
CA LEU A 34 -7.96 -0.06 14.76
C LEU A 34 -7.70 -1.55 15.04
N ALA A 35 -8.71 -2.41 14.82
CA ALA A 35 -8.59 -3.84 15.09
C ALA A 35 -7.44 -4.47 14.29
N ARG A 36 -7.33 -4.15 13.01
CA ARG A 36 -6.23 -4.65 12.17
C ARG A 36 -4.85 -4.15 12.62
N ALA A 37 -4.75 -2.90 13.09
CA ALA A 37 -3.50 -2.36 13.62
C ALA A 37 -3.09 -3.07 14.91
N VAL A 38 -4.03 -3.27 15.84
CA VAL A 38 -3.81 -3.96 17.12
C VAL A 38 -3.45 -5.43 16.87
N ILE A 39 -4.26 -6.17 16.13
CA ILE A 39 -4.04 -7.60 15.86
C ILE A 39 -2.72 -7.78 15.09
N GLY A 40 -2.45 -6.95 14.07
CA GLY A 40 -1.22 -6.99 13.29
C GLY A 40 0.02 -6.71 14.13
N SER A 41 -0.03 -5.70 15.03
CA SER A 41 1.09 -5.40 15.92
C SER A 41 1.34 -6.52 16.93
N ILE A 42 0.30 -7.07 17.55
CA ILE A 42 0.41 -8.20 18.47
C ILE A 42 1.01 -9.42 17.76
N PHE A 43 0.51 -9.74 16.56
CA PHE A 43 1.06 -10.84 15.76
C PHE A 43 2.56 -10.65 15.47
N LEU A 44 2.97 -9.46 15.05
CA LEU A 44 4.37 -9.18 14.76
C LEU A 44 5.26 -9.19 16.00
N ILE A 45 4.76 -8.73 17.15
CA ILE A 45 5.47 -8.82 18.43
C ILE A 45 5.69 -10.28 18.80
N ILE A 46 4.64 -11.12 18.76
CA ILE A 46 4.74 -12.55 19.05
C ILE A 46 5.69 -13.23 18.07
N PHE A 47 5.61 -12.93 16.78
CA PHE A 47 6.51 -13.44 15.75
C PHE A 47 7.96 -13.05 16.02
N SER A 48 8.22 -11.81 16.40
CA SER A 48 9.55 -11.31 16.74
C SER A 48 10.15 -12.03 17.96
N LEU A 49 9.34 -12.19 19.02
CA LEU A 49 9.76 -12.91 20.21
C LEU A 49 10.04 -14.40 19.94
N SER A 50 9.18 -15.05 19.12
CA SER A 50 9.36 -16.47 18.76
C SER A 50 10.58 -16.72 17.89
N SER A 51 10.95 -15.76 17.06
CA SER A 51 12.10 -15.85 16.15
C SER A 51 13.45 -15.67 16.87
N LYS A 52 13.46 -15.46 18.20
CA LYS A 52 14.65 -15.17 19.01
C LYS A 52 15.54 -14.06 18.43
N THR A 53 14.98 -13.24 17.55
CA THR A 53 15.65 -12.08 16.99
C THR A 53 15.28 -10.87 17.86
N TYR A 54 16.28 -10.31 18.53
CA TYR A 54 16.06 -9.13 19.36
C TYR A 54 15.83 -7.92 18.45
N ILE A 55 14.76 -7.19 18.75
CA ILE A 55 14.54 -5.88 18.13
C ILE A 55 15.67 -4.97 18.56
N SER A 56 16.43 -4.44 17.61
CA SER A 56 17.55 -3.55 17.89
C SER A 56 17.05 -2.23 18.47
N LYS A 57 17.19 -2.06 19.78
CA LYS A 57 16.79 -0.83 20.48
C LYS A 57 17.56 0.39 19.95
N GLU A 58 18.82 0.21 19.59
CA GLU A 58 19.67 1.27 19.05
C GLU A 58 19.21 1.70 17.66
N ALA A 59 18.89 0.74 16.78
CA ALA A 59 18.35 1.01 15.46
C ALA A 59 16.98 1.70 15.54
N ILE A 60 16.12 1.30 16.49
CA ILE A 60 14.84 2.00 16.71
C ILE A 60 15.09 3.41 17.20
N LYS A 61 15.95 3.61 18.19
CA LYS A 61 16.23 4.94 18.77
C LYS A 61 16.81 5.90 17.72
N SER A 62 17.73 5.42 16.87
CA SER A 62 18.31 6.23 15.79
C SER A 62 17.34 6.60 14.68
N ASN A 63 16.29 5.82 14.49
CA ASN A 63 15.25 6.05 13.48
C ASN A 63 13.91 6.52 14.07
N LEU A 64 13.85 6.83 15.36
CA LEU A 64 12.58 7.03 16.10
C LEU A 64 11.68 8.09 15.45
N LEU A 65 12.25 9.22 15.05
CA LEU A 65 11.48 10.30 14.42
C LEU A 65 10.86 9.84 13.10
N ILE A 66 11.62 9.13 12.27
CA ILE A 66 11.14 8.61 10.98
C ILE A 66 10.05 7.56 11.21
N LEU A 67 10.25 6.65 12.16
CA LEU A 67 9.28 5.61 12.51
C LEU A 67 7.97 6.21 13.02
N ILE A 68 8.03 7.20 13.90
CA ILE A 68 6.83 7.92 14.39
C ILE A 68 6.13 8.62 13.22
N SER A 69 6.87 9.33 12.36
CA SER A 69 6.31 10.01 11.19
C SER A 69 5.64 9.02 10.24
N CYS A 70 6.28 7.88 9.95
CA CYS A 70 5.68 6.81 9.14
C CYS A 70 4.38 6.29 9.77
N SER A 71 4.38 6.06 11.09
CA SER A 71 3.22 5.51 11.80
C SER A 71 2.04 6.47 11.80
N ILE A 72 2.31 7.76 11.99
CA ILE A 72 1.30 8.81 11.93
C ILE A 72 0.73 8.92 10.51
N CYS A 73 1.60 8.95 9.50
CA CYS A 73 1.18 8.93 8.11
C CYS A 73 0.32 7.70 7.79
N LEU A 74 0.69 6.53 8.29
CA LEU A 74 -0.04 5.28 8.09
C LEU A 74 -1.43 5.32 8.76
N ALA A 75 -1.51 5.79 10.02
CA ALA A 75 -2.76 5.91 10.75
C ALA A 75 -3.72 6.90 10.06
N PHE A 76 -3.26 8.10 9.74
CA PHE A 76 -4.08 9.10 9.05
C PHE A 76 -4.41 8.72 7.60
N ASN A 77 -3.53 8.00 6.91
CA ASN A 77 -3.82 7.43 5.60
C ASN A 77 -5.08 6.57 5.63
N TRP A 78 -5.21 5.67 6.60
CA TRP A 78 -6.40 4.83 6.74
C TRP A 78 -7.65 5.64 7.11
N ILE A 79 -7.51 6.59 8.03
CA ILE A 79 -8.62 7.47 8.43
C ILE A 79 -9.14 8.24 7.21
N PHE A 80 -8.27 8.90 6.47
CA PHE A 80 -8.69 9.71 5.32
C PHE A 80 -9.23 8.88 4.16
N LEU A 81 -8.65 7.69 3.91
CA LEU A 81 -9.20 6.78 2.91
C LEU A 81 -10.63 6.36 3.26
N PHE A 82 -10.89 6.01 4.51
CA PHE A 82 -12.23 5.60 4.94
C PHE A 82 -13.21 6.77 4.99
N GLN A 83 -12.75 7.96 5.37
CA GLN A 83 -13.56 9.16 5.27
C GLN A 83 -13.92 9.49 3.81
N SER A 84 -12.99 9.32 2.88
CA SER A 84 -13.28 9.48 1.46
C SER A 84 -14.48 8.64 1.02
N TYR A 85 -14.57 7.38 1.45
CA TYR A 85 -15.72 6.49 1.13
C TYR A 85 -17.05 6.98 1.69
N ASN A 86 -17.05 7.80 2.75
CA ASN A 86 -18.27 8.36 3.32
C ASN A 86 -18.80 9.57 2.54
N TYR A 87 -17.93 10.25 1.79
CA TYR A 87 -18.27 11.48 1.09
C TYR A 87 -18.41 11.33 -0.43
N THR A 88 -17.77 10.32 -1.02
CA THR A 88 -17.85 10.05 -2.46
C THR A 88 -17.96 8.55 -2.74
N SER A 89 -18.12 8.18 -4.01
CA SER A 89 -18.17 6.76 -4.38
C SER A 89 -16.82 6.06 -4.10
N VAL A 90 -16.88 4.77 -3.79
CA VAL A 90 -15.69 3.95 -3.57
C VAL A 90 -14.75 4.01 -4.77
N SER A 91 -15.31 4.05 -6.00
CA SER A 91 -14.55 4.16 -7.24
C SER A 91 -13.73 5.45 -7.28
N VAL A 92 -14.36 6.61 -7.02
CA VAL A 92 -13.68 7.91 -7.03
C VAL A 92 -12.63 7.98 -5.95
N ALA A 93 -12.96 7.57 -4.72
CA ALA A 93 -12.01 7.52 -3.60
C ALA A 93 -10.78 6.65 -3.93
N THR A 94 -11.02 5.48 -4.54
CA THR A 94 -9.97 4.55 -4.94
C THR A 94 -9.08 5.13 -6.03
N ILE A 95 -9.65 5.79 -7.05
CA ILE A 95 -8.86 6.50 -8.08
C ILE A 95 -7.95 7.54 -7.43
N CYS A 96 -8.49 8.36 -6.53
CA CYS A 96 -7.70 9.38 -5.82
C CYS A 96 -6.58 8.74 -5.01
N TYR A 97 -6.86 7.65 -4.29
CA TYR A 97 -5.88 6.93 -3.49
C TYR A 97 -4.74 6.35 -4.33
N TYR A 98 -5.04 5.77 -5.49
CA TYR A 98 -4.03 5.20 -6.38
C TYR A 98 -3.23 6.24 -7.18
N LEU A 99 -3.40 7.54 -6.90
CA LEU A 99 -2.42 8.56 -7.28
C LEU A 99 -1.13 8.50 -6.44
N ALA A 100 -1.13 7.80 -5.30
CA ALA A 100 0.06 7.65 -4.44
C ALA A 100 1.31 7.14 -5.19
N PRO A 101 1.27 6.08 -6.03
CA PRO A 101 2.41 5.65 -6.81
C PRO A 101 2.97 6.74 -7.75
N ILE A 102 2.10 7.59 -8.26
CA ILE A 102 2.49 8.71 -9.13
C ILE A 102 3.24 9.77 -8.32
N ILE A 103 2.72 10.11 -7.15
CA ILE A 103 3.38 11.04 -6.22
C ILE A 103 4.78 10.52 -5.86
N VAL A 104 4.91 9.23 -5.52
CA VAL A 104 6.21 8.59 -5.24
C VAL A 104 7.14 8.72 -6.44
N MET A 105 6.64 8.46 -7.66
CA MET A 105 7.46 8.53 -8.86
C MET A 105 7.95 9.96 -9.16
N PHE A 106 7.08 10.96 -9.05
CA PHE A 106 7.47 12.36 -9.30
C PHE A 106 8.42 12.90 -8.23
N LEU A 107 8.30 12.44 -6.98
CA LEU A 107 9.19 12.85 -5.89
C LEU A 107 10.53 12.08 -5.88
N SER A 108 10.58 10.87 -6.45
CA SER A 108 11.79 10.02 -6.41
C SER A 108 13.03 10.66 -7.05
N PRO A 109 12.98 11.38 -8.18
CA PRO A 109 14.14 12.08 -8.74
C PRO A 109 14.65 13.20 -7.83
N ILE A 110 13.73 13.91 -7.18
CA ILE A 110 14.04 15.06 -6.32
C ILE A 110 14.69 14.55 -5.01
N ILE A 111 14.09 13.52 -4.40
CA ILE A 111 14.48 13.05 -3.07
C ILE A 111 15.64 12.06 -3.12
N PHE A 112 15.59 11.11 -4.06
CA PHE A 112 16.56 10.00 -4.15
C PHE A 112 17.52 10.12 -5.33
N LYS A 113 17.40 11.18 -6.15
CA LYS A 113 18.16 11.37 -7.39
C LYS A 113 18.02 10.20 -8.38
N GLU A 114 16.91 9.47 -8.30
CA GLU A 114 16.59 8.38 -9.24
C GLU A 114 16.31 8.96 -10.62
N ARG A 115 16.96 8.43 -11.68
CA ARG A 115 16.74 8.92 -13.05
C ARG A 115 15.38 8.46 -13.58
N LEU A 116 14.51 9.42 -13.93
CA LEU A 116 13.28 9.14 -14.67
C LEU A 116 13.63 8.86 -16.13
N THR A 117 13.14 7.74 -16.65
CA THR A 117 13.20 7.44 -18.07
C THR A 117 11.81 7.65 -18.67
N ILE A 118 11.75 8.10 -19.93
CA ILE A 118 10.49 8.29 -20.67
C ILE A 118 9.63 7.02 -20.60
N ILE A 119 10.25 5.84 -20.71
CA ILE A 119 9.53 4.58 -20.66
C ILE A 119 8.85 4.36 -19.29
N LYS A 120 9.50 4.69 -18.18
CA LYS A 120 8.90 4.60 -16.86
C LYS A 120 7.71 5.57 -16.71
N ILE A 121 7.83 6.78 -17.26
CA ILE A 121 6.74 7.76 -17.31
C ILE A 121 5.55 7.18 -18.10
N LEU A 122 5.81 6.67 -19.30
CA LEU A 122 4.78 6.07 -20.15
C LEU A 122 4.11 4.86 -19.46
N CYS A 123 4.87 4.02 -18.76
CA CYS A 123 4.32 2.89 -18.00
C CYS A 123 3.38 3.34 -16.89
N ILE A 124 3.71 4.42 -16.17
CA ILE A 124 2.82 4.95 -15.14
C ILE A 124 1.58 5.60 -15.74
N VAL A 125 1.72 6.37 -16.81
CA VAL A 125 0.55 6.94 -17.50
C VAL A 125 -0.37 5.83 -18.01
N ALA A 126 0.19 4.75 -18.57
CA ALA A 126 -0.59 3.60 -19.01
C ALA A 126 -1.27 2.90 -17.82
N ALA A 127 -0.58 2.73 -16.69
CA ALA A 127 -1.17 2.17 -15.47
C ALA A 127 -2.29 3.06 -14.91
N MET A 128 -2.13 4.39 -14.95
CA MET A 128 -3.20 5.34 -14.57
C MET A 128 -4.43 5.21 -15.46
N ILE A 129 -4.23 5.20 -16.79
CA ILE A 129 -5.34 5.01 -17.72
C ILE A 129 -6.03 3.67 -17.44
N GLY A 130 -5.25 2.61 -17.24
CA GLY A 130 -5.76 1.31 -16.84
C GLY A 130 -6.59 1.37 -15.56
N MET A 131 -6.11 2.09 -14.54
CA MET A 131 -6.85 2.27 -13.29
C MET A 131 -8.16 3.03 -13.48
N LEU A 132 -8.16 4.10 -14.31
CA LEU A 132 -9.38 4.82 -14.66
C LEU A 132 -10.40 3.93 -15.38
N CYS A 133 -9.94 3.07 -16.29
CA CYS A 133 -10.80 2.09 -16.98
C CYS A 133 -11.41 1.08 -16.00
N ILE A 134 -10.65 0.69 -14.99
CA ILE A 134 -11.07 -0.28 -13.96
C ILE A 134 -12.08 0.32 -13.00
N ALA A 135 -11.79 1.48 -12.45
CA ALA A 135 -12.63 2.10 -11.43
C ALA A 135 -13.99 2.56 -11.98
N GLY A 136 -14.09 2.72 -13.30
CA GLY A 136 -15.24 3.29 -13.95
C GLY A 136 -15.38 4.79 -13.63
N ILE A 137 -15.49 5.62 -14.64
CA ILE A 137 -15.83 7.03 -14.44
C ILE A 137 -17.33 7.09 -14.22
N ASP A 138 -17.75 6.95 -12.97
CA ASP A 138 -19.14 7.25 -12.63
C ASP A 138 -19.29 8.78 -12.70
N SER A 139 -19.88 9.25 -13.80
CA SER A 139 -19.95 10.66 -14.20
C SER A 139 -20.88 11.52 -13.33
N ASN A 140 -21.20 11.06 -12.14
CA ASN A 140 -22.13 11.69 -11.23
C ASN A 140 -21.47 12.34 -10.00
N LEU A 141 -20.40 13.14 -10.20
CA LEU A 141 -19.97 14.09 -9.18
C LEU A 141 -21.05 15.18 -9.07
N LYS A 142 -22.00 15.05 -8.14
CA LYS A 142 -23.21 15.90 -8.07
C LYS A 142 -23.31 16.79 -6.84
N GLY A 143 -22.25 16.96 -6.03
CA GLY A 143 -22.38 17.81 -4.84
C GLY A 143 -21.08 18.32 -4.22
N SER A 144 -21.19 19.31 -3.33
CA SER A 144 -20.05 19.80 -2.53
C SER A 144 -19.39 18.71 -1.68
N ASN A 145 -20.14 17.69 -1.31
CA ASN A 145 -19.65 16.57 -0.53
C ASN A 145 -18.66 15.69 -1.31
N ASP A 146 -18.88 15.51 -2.63
CA ASP A 146 -17.96 14.75 -3.48
C ASP A 146 -16.55 15.37 -3.53
N ILE A 147 -16.45 16.71 -3.49
CA ILE A 147 -15.19 17.41 -3.45
C ILE A 147 -14.43 17.08 -2.15
N LEU A 148 -15.13 17.02 -1.01
CA LEU A 148 -14.52 16.61 0.26
C LEU A 148 -14.03 15.16 0.18
N GLY A 149 -14.78 14.26 -0.42
CA GLY A 149 -14.37 12.87 -0.67
C GLY A 149 -13.10 12.77 -1.50
N VAL A 150 -13.03 13.54 -2.59
CA VAL A 150 -11.82 13.63 -3.44
C VAL A 150 -10.63 14.17 -2.64
N LEU A 151 -10.82 15.23 -1.85
CA LEU A 151 -9.74 15.80 -1.02
C LEU A 151 -9.22 14.79 0.01
N TYR A 152 -10.11 14.08 0.70
CA TYR A 152 -9.70 13.01 1.62
C TYR A 152 -8.96 11.88 0.91
N GLY A 153 -9.40 11.46 -0.27
CA GLY A 153 -8.72 10.46 -1.08
C GLY A 153 -7.30 10.88 -1.52
N LEU A 154 -7.16 12.15 -1.94
CA LEU A 154 -5.85 12.73 -2.29
C LEU A 154 -4.93 12.85 -1.07
N LEU A 155 -5.45 13.29 0.08
CA LEU A 155 -4.68 13.35 1.33
C LEU A 155 -4.22 11.95 1.74
N ALA A 156 -5.08 10.95 1.63
CA ALA A 156 -4.71 9.57 1.87
C ALA A 156 -3.58 9.10 0.93
N ALA A 157 -3.65 9.45 -0.37
CA ALA A 157 -2.60 9.16 -1.34
C ALA A 157 -1.26 9.82 -0.97
N CYS A 158 -1.28 11.10 -0.59
CA CYS A 158 -0.08 11.82 -0.15
C CYS A 158 0.55 11.17 1.09
N LEU A 159 -0.27 10.77 2.06
CA LEU A 159 0.22 10.10 3.26
C LEU A 159 0.80 8.72 2.97
N TYR A 160 0.17 7.94 2.09
CA TYR A 160 0.74 6.65 1.67
C TYR A 160 2.06 6.84 0.90
N ALA A 161 2.13 7.80 -0.01
CA ALA A 161 3.38 8.17 -0.68
C ALA A 161 4.46 8.56 0.34
N SER A 162 4.09 9.31 1.37
CA SER A 162 5.01 9.68 2.47
C SER A 162 5.51 8.46 3.24
N VAL A 163 4.65 7.46 3.53
CA VAL A 163 5.07 6.20 4.15
C VAL A 163 6.12 5.49 3.29
N VAL A 164 5.90 5.38 1.97
CA VAL A 164 6.85 4.75 1.05
C VAL A 164 8.19 5.48 1.04
N ILE A 165 8.16 6.81 0.96
CA ILE A 165 9.36 7.65 0.91
C ILE A 165 10.11 7.62 2.24
N LEU A 166 9.43 7.82 3.37
CA LEU A 166 10.05 7.84 4.70
C LEU A 166 10.70 6.51 5.05
N ASN A 167 10.09 5.38 4.68
CA ASN A 167 10.68 4.06 4.91
C ASN A 167 12.03 3.87 4.21
N LYS A 168 12.31 4.60 3.13
CA LYS A 168 13.63 4.55 2.46
C LYS A 168 14.73 5.30 3.20
N PHE A 169 14.39 6.18 4.11
CA PHE A 169 15.36 6.88 4.97
C PHE A 169 15.74 6.09 6.22
N LEU A 170 15.04 4.99 6.51
CA LEU A 170 15.39 4.12 7.63
C LEU A 170 16.75 3.46 7.39
N LYS A 171 17.64 3.54 8.38
CA LYS A 171 19.00 3.02 8.31
C LYS A 171 19.23 1.95 9.38
N ASN A 172 19.92 0.87 9.02
CA ASN A 172 20.33 -0.19 9.94
C ASN A 172 19.17 -0.77 10.78
N ILE A 173 17.94 -0.76 10.24
CA ILE A 173 16.76 -1.35 10.86
C ILE A 173 16.16 -2.38 9.89
N GLU A 174 15.88 -3.57 10.40
CA GLU A 174 15.22 -4.59 9.61
C GLU A 174 13.73 -4.25 9.36
N GLY A 175 13.20 -4.66 8.21
CA GLY A 175 11.79 -4.41 7.88
C GLY A 175 10.81 -5.00 8.90
N LYS A 176 11.19 -6.11 9.56
CA LYS A 176 10.44 -6.71 10.67
C LYS A 176 10.32 -5.73 11.85
N ASP A 177 11.43 -5.18 12.32
CA ASP A 177 11.46 -4.28 13.46
C ASP A 177 10.73 -2.97 13.14
N SER A 178 10.94 -2.46 11.93
CA SER A 178 10.22 -1.31 11.39
C SER A 178 8.71 -1.56 11.38
N SER A 179 8.25 -2.73 10.92
CA SER A 179 6.82 -3.09 10.86
C SER A 179 6.19 -3.14 12.26
N VAL A 180 6.87 -3.80 13.22
CA VAL A 180 6.39 -3.89 14.61
C VAL A 180 6.18 -2.50 15.19
N VAL A 181 7.18 -1.62 15.06
CA VAL A 181 7.12 -0.28 15.64
C VAL A 181 6.06 0.57 14.94
N GLN A 182 6.03 0.57 13.61
CA GLN A 182 5.08 1.39 12.86
C GLN A 182 3.63 0.98 13.13
N LEU A 183 3.30 -0.30 13.14
CA LEU A 183 1.94 -0.76 13.42
C LEU A 183 1.54 -0.54 14.87
N SER A 184 2.47 -0.72 15.83
CA SER A 184 2.19 -0.47 17.25
C SER A 184 1.90 1.01 17.51
N ILE A 185 2.70 1.92 16.96
CA ILE A 185 2.47 3.35 17.09
C ILE A 185 1.18 3.76 16.37
N ALA A 186 0.91 3.23 15.17
CA ALA A 186 -0.33 3.50 14.45
C ALA A 186 -1.56 3.06 15.26
N ALA A 187 -1.51 1.88 15.92
CA ALA A 187 -2.58 1.42 16.81
C ALA A 187 -2.82 2.39 17.97
N ILE A 188 -1.72 2.88 18.61
CA ILE A 188 -1.82 3.85 19.71
C ILE A 188 -2.49 5.16 19.24
N PHE A 189 -2.19 5.64 18.05
CA PHE A 189 -2.84 6.84 17.50
C PHE A 189 -4.30 6.60 17.09
N LEU A 190 -4.65 5.39 16.63
CA LEU A 190 -6.01 5.07 16.24
C LEU A 190 -6.95 4.86 17.44
N ILE A 191 -6.45 4.44 18.61
CA ILE A 191 -7.28 4.24 19.82
C ILE A 191 -8.09 5.50 20.17
N PRO A 192 -7.46 6.66 20.45
CA PRO A 192 -8.22 7.86 20.78
C PRO A 192 -9.14 8.30 19.65
N TYR A 193 -8.71 8.20 18.40
CA TYR A 193 -9.55 8.55 17.26
C TYR A 193 -10.85 7.75 17.25
N VAL A 194 -10.78 6.41 17.35
CA VAL A 194 -11.97 5.55 17.35
C VAL A 194 -12.83 5.79 18.57
N MET A 195 -12.24 6.03 19.74
CA MET A 195 -12.99 6.34 20.97
C MET A 195 -13.83 7.62 20.82
N PHE A 196 -13.31 8.64 20.14
CA PHE A 196 -13.99 9.93 19.96
C PHE A 196 -14.96 9.96 18.78
N THR A 197 -14.79 9.10 17.75
CA THR A 197 -15.65 9.09 16.55
C THR A 197 -16.76 8.05 16.65
N ASP A 198 -16.41 6.77 16.69
CA ASP A 198 -17.37 5.67 16.57
C ASP A 198 -17.63 4.94 17.89
N GLY A 199 -16.77 5.18 18.89
CA GLY A 199 -16.74 4.38 20.11
C GLY A 199 -16.23 2.95 19.86
N ILE A 200 -15.90 2.26 20.94
CA ILE A 200 -15.55 0.83 20.91
C ILE A 200 -16.76 0.05 21.42
N SER A 201 -17.56 -0.48 20.51
CA SER A 201 -18.71 -1.31 20.85
C SER A 201 -18.53 -2.71 20.29
N PHE A 202 -18.73 -3.70 21.16
CA PHE A 202 -18.72 -5.12 20.78
C PHE A 202 -20.13 -5.72 20.77
N VAL A 203 -21.15 -4.90 20.81
CA VAL A 203 -22.55 -5.33 20.86
C VAL A 203 -23.00 -5.80 19.48
N GLY A 204 -23.54 -7.02 19.39
CA GLY A 204 -24.08 -7.56 18.15
C GLY A 204 -23.07 -8.16 17.17
N ILE A 205 -21.84 -8.42 17.63
CA ILE A 205 -20.77 -9.00 16.80
C ILE A 205 -21.01 -10.50 16.62
N ASP A 206 -21.02 -10.95 15.38
CA ASP A 206 -21.07 -12.36 15.02
C ASP A 206 -19.67 -13.00 14.99
N LYS A 207 -19.63 -14.32 15.18
CA LYS A 207 -18.37 -15.09 15.15
C LYS A 207 -17.63 -14.96 13.82
N LEU A 208 -18.37 -14.78 12.72
CA LEU A 208 -17.78 -14.62 11.40
C LEU A 208 -16.98 -13.32 11.32
N SER A 209 -17.53 -12.19 11.76
CA SER A 209 -16.85 -10.89 11.78
C SER A 209 -15.56 -10.94 12.61
N ILE A 210 -15.57 -11.65 13.76
CA ILE A 210 -14.35 -11.83 14.57
C ILE A 210 -13.30 -12.65 13.80
N GLY A 211 -13.69 -13.77 13.18
CA GLY A 211 -12.80 -14.59 12.39
C GLY A 211 -12.18 -13.83 11.22
N LEU A 212 -12.99 -13.04 10.51
CA LEU A 212 -12.53 -12.20 9.39
C LEU A 212 -11.60 -11.09 9.87
N LEU A 213 -11.87 -10.45 11.02
CA LEU A 213 -10.96 -9.47 11.62
C LEU A 213 -9.60 -10.07 11.96
N LEU A 214 -9.56 -11.30 12.49
CA LEU A 214 -8.30 -12.00 12.76
C LEU A 214 -7.52 -12.23 11.46
N VAL A 215 -8.19 -12.67 10.39
CA VAL A 215 -7.55 -12.85 9.07
C VAL A 215 -7.04 -11.50 8.55
N VAL A 216 -7.83 -10.44 8.61
CA VAL A 216 -7.43 -9.10 8.17
C VAL A 216 -6.26 -8.57 9.00
N GLY A 217 -6.28 -8.76 10.31
CA GLY A 217 -5.20 -8.34 11.21
C GLY A 217 -3.91 -9.13 11.01
N ILE A 218 -4.00 -10.46 10.93
CA ILE A 218 -2.81 -11.32 10.83
C ILE A 218 -2.26 -11.34 9.40
N VAL A 219 -3.09 -11.66 8.41
CA VAL A 219 -2.63 -11.88 7.02
C VAL A 219 -2.45 -10.55 6.29
N HIS A 220 -3.52 -9.72 6.22
CA HIS A 220 -3.50 -8.48 5.44
C HIS A 220 -2.75 -7.35 6.14
N THR A 221 -2.51 -7.47 7.46
CA THR A 221 -1.74 -6.47 8.19
C THR A 221 -0.42 -7.05 8.68
N GLY A 222 -0.41 -8.04 9.53
CA GLY A 222 0.84 -8.59 10.06
C GLY A 222 1.79 -9.10 8.98
N ILE A 223 1.39 -10.13 8.24
CA ILE A 223 2.24 -10.78 7.25
C ILE A 223 2.51 -9.85 6.06
N ALA A 224 1.48 -9.19 5.51
CA ALA A 224 1.63 -8.33 4.36
C ALA A 224 2.57 -7.15 4.64
N TYR A 225 2.43 -6.45 5.76
CA TYR A 225 3.33 -5.36 6.14
C TYR A 225 4.74 -5.83 6.47
N LEU A 226 4.89 -7.00 7.10
CA LEU A 226 6.20 -7.61 7.33
C LEU A 226 6.95 -7.80 6.01
N ILE A 227 6.31 -8.39 5.01
CA ILE A 227 6.89 -8.60 3.68
C ILE A 227 7.15 -7.25 3.02
N TYR A 228 6.15 -6.37 2.97
CA TYR A 228 6.20 -5.08 2.30
C TYR A 228 7.35 -4.20 2.82
N PHE A 229 7.42 -3.93 4.12
CA PHE A 229 8.46 -3.09 4.69
C PHE A 229 9.85 -3.72 4.63
N SER A 230 9.95 -5.05 4.56
CA SER A 230 11.22 -5.72 4.35
C SER A 230 11.79 -5.51 2.95
N VAL A 231 10.95 -5.24 1.95
CA VAL A 231 11.38 -5.16 0.54
C VAL A 231 11.42 -3.73 -0.01
N ILE A 232 10.56 -2.82 0.46
CA ILE A 232 10.48 -1.46 -0.12
C ILE A 232 11.75 -0.65 0.09
N GLN A 233 12.49 -0.91 1.17
CA GLN A 233 13.76 -0.23 1.45
C GLN A 233 14.85 -0.58 0.42
N ARG A 234 14.78 -1.78 -0.18
CA ARG A 234 15.79 -2.33 -1.10
C ARG A 234 15.43 -2.11 -2.57
N LEU A 235 14.18 -1.77 -2.85
CA LEU A 235 13.71 -1.55 -4.22
C LEU A 235 13.74 -0.06 -4.56
N PRO A 236 14.04 0.32 -5.83
CA PRO A 236 13.86 1.69 -6.29
C PRO A 236 12.41 2.16 -6.09
N SER A 237 12.21 3.42 -5.70
CA SER A 237 10.88 3.98 -5.43
C SER A 237 9.96 3.89 -6.65
N GLN A 238 10.52 4.09 -7.84
CA GLN A 238 9.80 3.95 -9.10
C GLN A 238 9.31 2.51 -9.34
N SER A 239 10.10 1.50 -8.95
CA SER A 239 9.67 0.10 -9.04
C SER A 239 8.55 -0.19 -8.04
N VAL A 240 8.67 0.31 -6.81
CA VAL A 240 7.59 0.19 -5.80
C VAL A 240 6.31 0.80 -6.35
N ALA A 241 6.36 2.02 -6.92
CA ALA A 241 5.20 2.70 -7.49
C ALA A 241 4.51 1.85 -8.58
N ILE A 242 5.28 1.31 -9.52
CA ILE A 242 4.73 0.51 -10.64
C ILE A 242 4.10 -0.80 -10.13
N TYR A 243 4.79 -1.53 -9.26
CA TYR A 243 4.26 -2.79 -8.72
C TYR A 243 3.07 -2.60 -7.78
N SER A 244 2.88 -1.42 -7.19
CA SER A 244 1.70 -1.11 -6.38
C SER A 244 0.39 -1.20 -7.18
N TYR A 245 0.43 -1.07 -8.50
CA TYR A 245 -0.75 -1.27 -9.34
C TYR A 245 -1.19 -2.74 -9.48
N VAL A 246 -0.42 -3.70 -8.98
CA VAL A 246 -0.86 -5.10 -8.88
C VAL A 246 -2.02 -5.25 -7.89
N ASP A 247 -2.06 -4.43 -6.83
CA ASP A 247 -3.14 -4.43 -5.84
C ASP A 247 -4.54 -4.22 -6.48
N PRO A 248 -4.85 -3.10 -7.16
CA PRO A 248 -6.17 -2.90 -7.74
C PRO A 248 -6.55 -3.94 -8.80
N ILE A 249 -5.58 -4.44 -9.55
CA ILE A 249 -5.83 -5.52 -10.51
C ILE A 249 -6.22 -6.80 -9.80
N SER A 250 -5.47 -7.18 -8.77
CA SER A 250 -5.78 -8.39 -8.00
C SER A 250 -7.13 -8.29 -7.31
N ALA A 251 -7.49 -7.09 -6.80
CA ALA A 251 -8.79 -6.85 -6.21
C ALA A 251 -9.93 -7.16 -7.18
N ILE A 252 -9.83 -6.70 -8.43
CA ILE A 252 -10.86 -6.91 -9.45
C ILE A 252 -10.93 -8.35 -9.90
N ILE A 253 -9.79 -8.98 -10.19
CA ILE A 253 -9.77 -10.37 -10.60
C ILE A 253 -10.37 -11.25 -9.50
N MET A 254 -10.00 -11.02 -8.25
CA MET A 254 -10.53 -11.78 -7.11
C MET A 254 -12.01 -11.52 -6.88
N SER A 255 -12.47 -10.26 -7.01
CA SER A 255 -13.88 -9.90 -6.92
C SER A 255 -14.69 -10.61 -8.00
N SER A 256 -14.22 -10.59 -9.26
CA SER A 256 -14.89 -11.27 -10.37
C SER A 256 -14.99 -12.79 -10.16
N ILE A 257 -13.90 -13.43 -9.71
CA ILE A 257 -13.88 -14.89 -9.52
C ILE A 257 -14.69 -15.31 -8.27
N ILE A 258 -14.49 -14.63 -7.13
CA ILE A 258 -15.03 -15.05 -5.83
C ILE A 258 -16.46 -14.53 -5.65
N LEU A 259 -16.71 -13.27 -5.97
CA LEU A 259 -18.04 -12.64 -5.87
C LEU A 259 -18.89 -12.85 -7.12
N ARG A 260 -18.32 -13.47 -8.17
CA ARG A 260 -18.98 -13.71 -9.47
C ARG A 260 -19.48 -12.43 -10.12
N GLU A 261 -18.78 -11.32 -9.92
CA GLU A 261 -19.08 -10.05 -10.55
C GLU A 261 -18.62 -10.10 -12.01
N ASN A 262 -19.48 -9.72 -12.94
CA ASN A 262 -19.12 -9.69 -14.36
C ASN A 262 -18.17 -8.53 -14.63
N MET A 263 -16.99 -8.83 -15.16
CA MET A 263 -16.06 -7.81 -15.64
C MET A 263 -16.57 -7.22 -16.95
N ASN A 264 -16.64 -5.90 -17.01
CA ASN A 264 -16.93 -5.21 -18.26
C ASN A 264 -15.66 -5.08 -19.14
N LEU A 265 -15.85 -4.77 -20.42
CA LEU A 265 -14.74 -4.66 -21.37
C LEU A 265 -13.69 -3.62 -20.95
N LEU A 266 -14.12 -2.49 -20.36
CA LEU A 266 -13.21 -1.45 -19.88
C LEU A 266 -12.32 -1.95 -18.74
N GLN A 267 -12.86 -2.74 -17.82
CA GLN A 267 -12.09 -3.36 -16.74
C GLN A 267 -11.03 -4.34 -17.27
N ILE A 268 -11.38 -5.12 -18.30
CA ILE A 268 -10.42 -6.02 -18.96
C ILE A 268 -9.30 -5.22 -19.63
N ILE A 269 -9.64 -4.18 -20.40
CA ILE A 269 -8.65 -3.28 -21.04
C ILE A 269 -7.76 -2.63 -19.98
N GLY A 270 -8.36 -2.12 -18.89
CA GLY A 270 -7.63 -1.53 -17.77
C GLY A 270 -6.65 -2.50 -17.14
N GLY A 271 -7.07 -3.75 -16.92
CA GLY A 271 -6.23 -4.83 -16.43
C GLY A 271 -5.02 -5.10 -17.32
N VAL A 272 -5.26 -5.21 -18.62
CA VAL A 272 -4.19 -5.44 -19.62
C VAL A 272 -3.20 -4.26 -19.64
N LEU A 273 -3.68 -3.01 -19.56
CA LEU A 273 -2.80 -1.84 -19.51
C LEU A 273 -1.89 -1.84 -18.27
N ILE A 274 -2.41 -2.18 -17.10
CA ILE A 274 -1.62 -2.22 -15.86
C ILE A 274 -0.60 -3.36 -15.90
N ILE A 275 -1.01 -4.59 -16.26
CA ILE A 275 -0.09 -5.73 -16.35
C ILE A 275 0.98 -5.47 -17.41
N GLY A 276 0.56 -4.98 -18.59
CA GLY A 276 1.47 -4.66 -19.69
C GLY A 276 2.50 -3.60 -19.31
N SER A 277 2.07 -2.51 -18.68
CA SER A 277 2.97 -1.44 -18.22
C SER A 277 3.96 -1.93 -17.16
N THR A 278 3.52 -2.75 -16.22
CA THR A 278 4.37 -3.36 -15.19
C THR A 278 5.43 -4.25 -15.82
N PHE A 279 5.03 -5.09 -16.80
CA PHE A 279 5.94 -5.99 -17.52
C PHE A 279 6.96 -5.22 -18.37
N ILE A 280 6.53 -4.21 -19.13
CA ILE A 280 7.42 -3.36 -19.94
C ILE A 280 8.45 -2.65 -19.08
N SER A 281 8.02 -2.07 -17.95
CA SER A 281 8.92 -1.40 -17.01
C SER A 281 9.97 -2.34 -16.44
N GLU A 282 9.62 -3.60 -16.15
CA GLU A 282 10.55 -4.61 -15.65
C GLU A 282 11.58 -5.02 -16.71
N VAL A 283 11.12 -5.31 -17.94
CA VAL A 283 12.00 -5.73 -19.04
C VAL A 283 12.98 -4.62 -19.41
N TYR A 284 12.49 -3.38 -19.47
CA TYR A 284 13.35 -2.24 -19.79
C TYR A 284 14.36 -1.94 -18.68
N GLY A 285 13.97 -2.04 -17.43
CA GLY A 285 14.87 -1.89 -16.28
C GLY A 285 16.05 -2.86 -16.35
N LYS A 286 15.78 -4.13 -16.65
CA LYS A 286 16.82 -5.17 -16.78
C LYS A 286 17.78 -4.94 -17.97
N ARG A 287 17.28 -4.44 -19.10
CA ARG A 287 18.14 -4.14 -20.26
C ARG A 287 19.14 -3.04 -19.94
N LYS A 288 18.69 -2.01 -19.23
CA LYS A 288 19.55 -0.86 -18.88
C LYS A 288 20.60 -1.23 -17.83
N GLU A 289 20.25 -2.06 -16.84
CA GLU A 289 21.22 -2.60 -15.87
C GLU A 289 22.34 -3.36 -16.58
N LYS A 290 22.00 -4.26 -17.52
CA LYS A 290 23.00 -5.01 -18.30
C LYS A 290 23.91 -4.11 -19.16
N THR A 291 23.37 -3.05 -19.75
CA THR A 291 24.18 -2.13 -20.59
C THR A 291 25.15 -1.33 -19.73
N LEU A 292 24.76 -0.93 -18.51
CA LEU A 292 25.65 -0.22 -17.59
C LEU A 292 26.74 -1.14 -17.02
N ASP A 293 26.42 -2.40 -16.74
CA ASP A 293 27.41 -3.40 -16.29
C ASP A 293 28.46 -3.65 -17.40
N PHE A 294 28.04 -3.78 -18.66
CA PHE A 294 28.95 -3.92 -19.80
C PHE A 294 29.86 -2.70 -19.99
N GLN A 295 29.32 -1.48 -19.89
CA GLN A 295 30.11 -0.25 -20.01
C GLN A 295 31.12 -0.08 -18.87
N SER A 296 30.74 -0.47 -17.64
CA SER A 296 31.67 -0.43 -16.50
C SER A 296 32.77 -1.50 -16.59
N GLU A 297 32.52 -2.63 -17.24
CA GLU A 297 33.55 -3.65 -17.49
C GLU A 297 34.51 -3.22 -18.60
N GLU A 298 34.05 -2.49 -19.63
CA GLU A 298 34.91 -1.94 -20.67
C GLU A 298 35.80 -0.80 -20.16
N GLU A 299 35.27 0.10 -19.30
CA GLU A 299 36.08 1.17 -18.67
C GLU A 299 37.16 0.68 -17.69
N VAL A 300 37.06 -0.55 -17.19
CA VAL A 300 38.07 -1.15 -16.28
C VAL A 300 39.19 -1.87 -17.09
N ILE A 301 38.96 -2.15 -18.38
CA ILE A 301 39.90 -2.86 -19.25
C ILE A 301 40.77 -1.88 -20.08
N GLU A 302 40.35 -0.62 -20.21
CA GLU A 302 41.18 0.49 -20.76
C GLU A 302 41.99 1.16 -19.63
#